data_520f59a0fd70739e9b528d85e6b69aee
#
_entry.id   520f59a0fd70739e9b528d85e6b69aee
#
_cell.length_a   1.000
_cell.length_b   1.000
_cell.length_c   1.000
_cell.angle_alpha   90.00
_cell.angle_beta   90.00
_cell.angle_gamma   90.00
#
_symmetry.space_group_name_H-M   'P 1'
#
loop_
_entity.id
_entity.type
_entity.pdbx_description
1 polymer ?
#
loop_
_entity_poly.entity_id
_entity_poly.type
_entity_poly.pdbx_seq_one_letter_code
_entity_poly.pdbx_strand_id
1 'polypeptide(L)'
;CVTDGYQVYHTAERVLEHLTVAGCWVHARRYFDQALKVIPKKIRSQSLGYLVLKQIQAIYREEGKLRDLTSEERLRQHQVVIKPLVDALFLYVKQHQTAIGGQGKLAQAVTYLLNQEKYLRVFLENGEVPMDNNTSERAIRGFCIGRKNWQLIDTIRGAENSAIIYSIAETAKANDLKPYEYFEYLLTEIPKHM
;
A
#
# COMPACT_ATOMS: atom_id res chain seq x y z
N CYS A 1 -8.59 3.97 2.93
CA CYS A 1 -7.99 3.36 1.73
C CYS A 1 -6.47 3.42 1.82
N VAL A 2 -5.75 2.30 1.59
CA VAL A 2 -4.27 2.28 1.57
C VAL A 2 -3.77 2.39 0.13
N THR A 3 -2.89 3.37 -0.15
CA THR A 3 -2.46 3.72 -1.52
C THR A 3 -0.94 3.91 -1.62
N ASP A 4 -0.45 3.94 -2.85
CA ASP A 4 0.96 4.18 -3.19
C ASP A 4 1.39 5.66 -3.16
N GLY A 5 0.48 6.57 -2.77
CA GLY A 5 0.69 8.01 -2.79
C GLY A 5 0.37 8.66 -4.13
N TYR A 6 -0.40 7.99 -5.00
CA TYR A 6 -0.88 8.59 -6.23
C TYR A 6 -1.85 9.75 -5.95
N GLN A 7 -1.60 10.89 -6.57
CA GLN A 7 -2.26 12.18 -6.25
C GLN A 7 -3.80 12.15 -6.34
N VAL A 8 -4.36 11.28 -7.18
CA VAL A 8 -5.82 11.13 -7.34
C VAL A 8 -6.50 10.73 -6.03
N TYR A 9 -5.88 9.86 -5.22
CA TYR A 9 -6.43 9.44 -3.93
C TYR A 9 -6.42 10.58 -2.91
N HIS A 10 -5.37 11.41 -2.91
CA HIS A 10 -5.31 12.59 -2.05
C HIS A 10 -6.34 13.65 -2.45
N THR A 11 -6.67 13.74 -3.74
CA THR A 11 -7.75 14.61 -4.23
C THR A 11 -9.10 14.04 -3.82
N ALA A 12 -9.31 12.73 -3.94
CA ALA A 12 -10.54 12.06 -3.50
C ALA A 12 -10.78 12.23 -1.98
N GLU A 13 -9.74 12.13 -1.15
CA GLU A 13 -9.82 12.37 0.31
C GLU A 13 -10.34 13.78 0.65
N ARG A 14 -10.01 14.79 -0.18
CA ARG A 14 -10.48 16.18 0.05
C ARG A 14 -11.94 16.39 -0.30
N VAL A 15 -12.49 15.55 -1.18
CA VAL A 15 -13.86 15.68 -1.70
C VAL A 15 -14.83 14.75 -0.98
N LEU A 16 -14.35 13.60 -0.53
CA LEU A 16 -15.18 12.56 0.09
C LEU A 16 -15.00 12.59 1.62
N GLU A 17 -16.03 13.05 2.33
CA GLU A 17 -16.01 13.24 3.79
C GLU A 17 -15.66 12.00 4.61
N HIS A 18 -15.91 10.80 4.07
CA HIS A 18 -15.70 9.53 4.78
C HIS A 18 -14.49 8.73 4.26
N LEU A 19 -13.66 9.35 3.43
CA LEU A 19 -12.46 8.72 2.91
C LEU A 19 -11.21 9.20 3.65
N THR A 20 -10.54 8.28 4.34
CA THR A 20 -9.19 8.50 4.87
C THR A 20 -8.17 7.74 4.02
N VAL A 21 -7.15 8.43 3.56
CA VAL A 21 -6.05 7.83 2.79
C VAL A 21 -4.89 7.47 3.72
N ALA A 22 -4.47 6.20 3.69
CA ALA A 22 -3.26 5.72 4.34
C ALA A 22 -2.16 5.44 3.29
N GLY A 23 -0.92 5.71 3.64
CA GLY A 23 0.24 5.49 2.78
C GLY A 23 0.74 4.04 2.87
N CYS A 24 1.22 3.52 1.74
CA CYS A 24 1.78 2.17 1.66
C CYS A 24 3.28 2.17 1.99
N TRP A 25 3.67 1.49 3.06
CA TRP A 25 5.06 1.34 3.48
C TRP A 25 5.92 0.51 2.52
N VAL A 26 5.33 -0.40 1.75
CA VAL A 26 6.05 -1.15 0.69
C VAL A 26 6.61 -0.18 -0.35
N HIS A 27 5.86 0.85 -0.73
CA HIS A 27 6.32 1.85 -1.68
C HIS A 27 7.45 2.70 -1.10
N ALA A 28 7.33 3.16 0.15
CA ALA A 28 8.42 3.86 0.84
C ALA A 28 9.70 3.01 0.89
N ARG A 29 9.59 1.74 1.29
CA ARG A 29 10.69 0.78 1.30
C ARG A 29 11.32 0.61 -0.08
N ARG A 30 10.51 0.48 -1.13
CA ARG A 30 10.97 0.28 -2.52
C ARG A 30 11.87 1.41 -3.01
N TYR A 31 11.57 2.66 -2.67
CA TYR A 31 12.42 3.80 -3.01
C TYR A 31 13.83 3.68 -2.42
N PHE A 32 13.93 3.28 -1.14
CA PHE A 32 15.24 3.06 -0.50
C PHE A 32 15.97 1.84 -1.06
N ASP A 33 15.28 0.75 -1.37
CA ASP A 33 15.87 -0.40 -2.06
C ASP A 33 16.47 0.00 -3.42
N GLN A 34 15.77 0.84 -4.18
CA GLN A 34 16.28 1.35 -5.47
C GLN A 34 17.49 2.26 -5.27
N ALA A 35 17.47 3.10 -4.23
CA ALA A 35 18.60 3.95 -3.90
C ALA A 35 19.85 3.13 -3.54
N LEU A 36 19.69 2.01 -2.84
CA LEU A 36 20.81 1.14 -2.50
C LEU A 36 21.42 0.38 -3.69
N LYS A 37 20.64 0.13 -4.75
CA LYS A 37 21.15 -0.59 -5.94
C LYS A 37 22.26 0.16 -6.66
N VAL A 38 22.25 1.49 -6.60
CA VAL A 38 23.27 2.35 -7.24
C VAL A 38 24.51 2.58 -6.37
N ILE A 39 24.51 2.13 -5.10
CA ILE A 39 25.63 2.27 -4.17
C ILE A 39 26.51 1.01 -4.22
N PRO A 40 27.84 1.14 -4.34
CA PRO A 40 28.76 0.01 -4.29
C PRO A 40 28.58 -0.84 -3.02
N LYS A 41 28.61 -2.16 -3.16
CA LYS A 41 28.35 -3.11 -2.05
C LYS A 41 29.20 -2.84 -0.81
N LYS A 42 30.48 -2.47 -1.00
CA LYS A 42 31.45 -2.26 0.10
C LYS A 42 31.05 -1.15 1.07
N ILE A 43 30.40 -0.09 0.59
CA ILE A 43 30.02 1.08 1.42
C ILE A 43 28.51 1.16 1.69
N ARG A 44 27.74 0.25 1.12
CA ARG A 44 26.29 0.26 1.20
C ARG A 44 25.77 0.24 2.64
N SER A 45 26.37 -0.56 3.50
CA SER A 45 25.97 -0.72 4.91
C SER A 45 26.16 0.54 5.75
N GLN A 46 27.01 1.47 5.31
CA GLN A 46 27.25 2.75 5.97
C GLN A 46 26.37 3.87 5.41
N SER A 47 25.65 3.61 4.33
CA SER A 47 24.81 4.62 3.69
C SER A 47 23.55 4.90 4.49
N LEU A 48 23.09 6.15 4.47
CA LEU A 48 21.84 6.56 5.09
C LEU A 48 20.66 5.73 4.58
N GLY A 49 20.61 5.43 3.28
CA GLY A 49 19.57 4.61 2.70
C GLY A 49 19.49 3.20 3.31
N TYR A 50 20.61 2.59 3.65
CA TYR A 50 20.67 1.29 4.32
C TYR A 50 20.16 1.38 5.77
N LEU A 51 20.56 2.42 6.50
CA LEU A 51 20.15 2.63 7.89
C LEU A 51 18.63 2.88 7.98
N VAL A 52 18.08 3.70 7.07
CA VAL A 52 16.63 3.91 6.96
C VAL A 52 15.91 2.60 6.63
N LEU A 53 16.44 1.83 5.68
CA LEU A 53 15.83 0.54 5.31
C LEU A 53 15.82 -0.45 6.48
N LYS A 54 16.88 -0.46 7.30
CA LYS A 54 16.94 -1.26 8.54
C LYS A 54 15.87 -0.85 9.55
N GLN A 55 15.63 0.44 9.70
CA GLN A 55 14.57 0.95 10.59
C GLN A 55 13.17 0.55 10.05
N ILE A 56 12.93 0.69 8.75
CA ILE A 56 11.69 0.22 8.12
C ILE A 56 11.50 -1.28 8.35
N GLN A 57 12.55 -2.08 8.19
CA GLN A 57 12.50 -3.53 8.45
C GLN A 57 12.19 -3.85 9.92
N ALA A 58 12.70 -3.04 10.87
CA ALA A 58 12.38 -3.21 12.28
C ALA A 58 10.88 -2.95 12.54
N ILE A 59 10.31 -1.89 11.95
CA ILE A 59 8.87 -1.59 12.03
C ILE A 59 8.06 -2.79 11.49
N TYR A 60 8.39 -3.31 10.31
CA TYR A 60 7.70 -4.48 9.74
C TYR A 60 7.81 -5.73 10.61
N ARG A 61 8.96 -5.94 11.24
CA ARG A 61 9.17 -7.10 12.12
C ARG A 61 8.28 -7.02 13.36
N GLU A 62 8.19 -5.86 13.99
CA GLU A 62 7.34 -5.67 15.17
C GLU A 62 5.86 -5.73 14.78
N GLU A 63 5.44 -5.09 13.68
CA GLU A 63 4.08 -5.18 13.14
C GLU A 63 3.67 -6.63 12.81
N GLY A 64 4.61 -7.42 12.28
CA GLY A 64 4.38 -8.84 11.98
C GLY A 64 4.00 -9.68 13.19
N LYS A 65 4.42 -9.29 14.42
CA LYS A 65 4.05 -9.96 15.67
C LYS A 65 2.60 -9.68 16.10
N LEU A 66 2.01 -8.63 15.53
CA LEU A 66 0.66 -8.17 15.90
C LEU A 66 -0.44 -8.77 15.01
N ARG A 67 -0.08 -9.65 14.07
CA ARG A 67 -0.99 -10.15 13.03
C ARG A 67 -2.25 -10.81 13.59
N ASP A 68 -2.08 -11.59 14.67
CA ASP A 68 -3.16 -12.41 15.25
C ASP A 68 -3.90 -11.71 16.40
N LEU A 69 -3.54 -10.44 16.68
CA LEU A 69 -4.20 -9.64 17.69
C LEU A 69 -5.51 -9.04 17.18
N THR A 70 -6.43 -8.76 18.10
CA THR A 70 -7.63 -7.95 17.78
C THR A 70 -7.24 -6.53 17.34
N SER A 71 -8.14 -5.85 16.66
CA SER A 71 -7.94 -4.48 16.21
C SER A 71 -7.60 -3.53 17.38
N GLU A 72 -8.27 -3.68 18.51
CA GLU A 72 -8.05 -2.87 19.70
C GLU A 72 -6.68 -3.13 20.34
N GLU A 73 -6.29 -4.40 20.45
CA GLU A 73 -4.98 -4.77 21.00
C GLU A 73 -3.86 -4.33 20.06
N ARG A 74 -4.03 -4.49 18.75
CA ARG A 74 -3.10 -3.99 17.75
C ARG A 74 -2.94 -2.48 17.87
N LEU A 75 -4.02 -1.72 17.99
CA LEU A 75 -3.97 -0.27 18.16
C LEU A 75 -3.17 0.12 19.42
N ARG A 76 -3.37 -0.58 20.55
CA ARG A 76 -2.55 -0.34 21.77
C ARG A 76 -1.07 -0.60 21.52
N GLN A 77 -0.74 -1.71 20.86
CA GLN A 77 0.65 -2.04 20.51
C GLN A 77 1.24 -1.05 19.49
N HIS A 78 0.44 -0.54 18.55
CA HIS A 78 0.84 0.55 17.67
C HIS A 78 1.32 1.76 18.46
N GLN A 79 0.60 2.18 19.50
CA GLN A 79 0.98 3.35 20.30
C GLN A 79 2.23 3.12 21.15
N VAL A 80 2.39 1.93 21.72
CA VAL A 80 3.46 1.62 22.68
C VAL A 80 4.76 1.18 21.97
N VAL A 81 4.66 0.39 20.91
CA VAL A 81 5.81 -0.24 20.27
C VAL A 81 6.12 0.36 18.90
N ILE A 82 5.12 0.46 18.03
CA ILE A 82 5.35 0.82 16.63
C ILE A 82 5.57 2.34 16.45
N LYS A 83 4.74 3.14 17.10
CA LYS A 83 4.83 4.61 17.01
C LYS A 83 6.22 5.15 17.40
N PRO A 84 6.85 4.74 18.51
CA PRO A 84 8.23 5.17 18.81
C PRO A 84 9.24 4.83 17.72
N LEU A 85 9.11 3.67 17.06
CA LEU A 85 9.99 3.28 15.95
C LEU A 85 9.77 4.18 14.72
N VAL A 86 8.50 4.47 14.41
CA VAL A 86 8.15 5.39 13.32
C VAL A 86 8.64 6.80 13.62
N ASP A 87 8.46 7.29 14.84
CA ASP A 87 8.92 8.61 15.26
C ASP A 87 10.45 8.72 15.16
N ALA A 88 11.19 7.70 15.62
CA ALA A 88 12.65 7.65 15.51
C ALA A 88 13.12 7.65 14.05
N LEU A 89 12.45 6.90 13.17
CA LEU A 89 12.75 6.88 11.74
C LEU A 89 12.61 8.28 11.12
N PHE A 90 11.47 8.95 11.32
CA PHE A 90 11.23 10.27 10.74
C PHE A 90 12.16 11.33 11.33
N LEU A 91 12.42 11.27 12.63
CA LEU A 91 13.41 12.15 13.27
C LEU A 91 14.80 11.97 12.65
N TYR A 92 15.25 10.72 12.51
CA TYR A 92 16.52 10.39 11.91
C TYR A 92 16.65 10.93 10.48
N VAL A 93 15.61 10.72 9.65
CA VAL A 93 15.62 11.20 8.26
C VAL A 93 15.61 12.73 8.20
N LYS A 94 14.80 13.42 9.02
CA LYS A 94 14.77 14.89 9.09
C LYS A 94 16.12 15.49 9.49
N GLN A 95 16.82 14.88 10.43
CA GLN A 95 18.14 15.32 10.87
C GLN A 95 19.22 15.21 9.79
N HIS A 96 19.09 14.23 8.88
CA HIS A 96 20.09 13.93 7.87
C HIS A 96 19.73 14.42 6.46
N GLN A 97 18.52 14.95 6.26
CA GLN A 97 18.02 15.33 4.92
C GLN A 97 18.91 16.38 4.23
N THR A 98 19.48 17.32 4.97
CA THR A 98 20.35 18.38 4.43
C THR A 98 21.67 17.84 3.85
N ALA A 99 22.16 16.72 4.39
CA ALA A 99 23.39 16.07 3.93
C ALA A 99 23.22 15.27 2.63
N ILE A 100 21.96 15.05 2.17
CA ILE A 100 21.70 14.15 1.04
C ILE A 100 21.84 14.86 -0.32
N GLY A 101 21.74 16.17 -0.35
CA GLY A 101 21.67 16.94 -1.61
C GLY A 101 20.31 16.74 -2.33
N GLY A 102 20.00 17.64 -3.26
CA GLY A 102 18.68 17.67 -3.92
C GLY A 102 18.48 16.68 -5.06
N GLN A 103 19.47 15.86 -5.43
CA GLN A 103 19.41 15.00 -6.62
C GLN A 103 19.75 13.53 -6.32
N GLY A 104 19.28 12.65 -7.22
CA GLY A 104 19.57 11.21 -7.14
C GLY A 104 18.49 10.37 -6.48
N LYS A 105 18.67 9.05 -6.50
CA LYS A 105 17.69 8.07 -5.99
C LYS A 105 17.46 8.17 -4.49
N LEU A 106 18.49 8.52 -3.72
CA LEU A 106 18.36 8.68 -2.28
C LEU A 106 17.56 9.94 -1.92
N ALA A 107 17.80 11.05 -2.63
CA ALA A 107 17.01 12.27 -2.46
C ALA A 107 15.54 12.04 -2.80
N GLN A 108 15.24 11.32 -3.89
CA GLN A 108 13.88 10.93 -4.24
C GLN A 108 13.22 10.08 -3.14
N ALA A 109 13.94 9.10 -2.58
CA ALA A 109 13.44 8.25 -1.50
C ALA A 109 13.09 9.04 -0.24
N VAL A 110 13.97 9.96 0.15
CA VAL A 110 13.77 10.83 1.33
C VAL A 110 12.62 11.80 1.10
N THR A 111 12.57 12.45 -0.06
CA THR A 111 11.47 13.37 -0.41
C THR A 111 10.12 12.63 -0.40
N TYR A 112 10.05 11.43 -0.99
CA TYR A 112 8.84 10.62 -0.94
C TYR A 112 8.44 10.31 0.51
N LEU A 113 9.36 9.80 1.32
CA LEU A 113 9.08 9.41 2.71
C LEU A 113 8.55 10.60 3.52
N LEU A 114 9.18 11.78 3.41
CA LEU A 114 8.79 12.97 4.15
C LEU A 114 7.44 13.53 3.65
N ASN A 115 7.22 13.57 2.34
CA ASN A 115 5.95 14.04 1.78
C ASN A 115 4.77 13.12 2.13
N GLN A 116 5.05 11.82 2.30
CA GLN A 116 4.04 10.84 2.67
C GLN A 116 3.92 10.59 4.18
N GLU A 117 4.68 11.32 5.03
CA GLU A 117 4.70 11.09 6.49
C GLU A 117 3.29 11.05 7.09
N LYS A 118 2.44 12.04 6.78
CA LYS A 118 1.05 12.10 7.27
C LYS A 118 0.31 10.81 6.96
N TYR A 119 0.38 10.35 5.74
CA TYR A 119 -0.35 9.18 5.25
C TYR A 119 0.24 7.86 5.76
N LEU A 120 1.57 7.78 5.84
CA LEU A 120 2.29 6.63 6.39
C LEU A 120 2.05 6.42 7.89
N ARG A 121 1.55 7.43 8.61
CA ARG A 121 1.21 7.35 10.03
C ARG A 121 -0.23 6.91 10.30
N VAL A 122 -1.13 6.94 9.31
CA VAL A 122 -2.57 6.65 9.50
C VAL A 122 -2.82 5.25 10.07
N PHE A 123 -2.02 4.24 9.72
CA PHE A 123 -2.17 2.90 10.28
C PHE A 123 -1.98 2.85 11.81
N LEU A 124 -1.28 3.81 12.39
CA LEU A 124 -1.10 3.93 13.84
C LEU A 124 -2.36 4.39 14.58
N GLU A 125 -3.32 4.97 13.86
CA GLU A 125 -4.54 5.54 14.42
C GLU A 125 -5.70 4.55 14.48
N ASN A 126 -5.60 3.45 13.72
CA ASN A 126 -6.62 2.41 13.67
C ASN A 126 -5.99 1.04 13.42
N GLY A 127 -6.22 0.08 14.32
CA GLY A 127 -5.66 -1.27 14.22
C GLY A 127 -6.19 -2.13 13.06
N GLU A 128 -7.23 -1.69 12.36
CA GLU A 128 -7.72 -2.36 11.15
C GLU A 128 -6.98 -1.93 9.88
N VAL A 129 -6.32 -0.77 9.92
CA VAL A 129 -5.61 -0.23 8.75
C VAL A 129 -4.27 -0.95 8.58
N PRO A 130 -4.06 -1.68 7.47
CA PRO A 130 -2.79 -2.35 7.22
C PRO A 130 -1.69 -1.37 6.81
N MET A 131 -0.42 -1.74 7.07
CA MET A 131 0.75 -0.96 6.68
C MET A 131 0.93 -0.85 5.16
N ASP A 132 0.35 -1.76 4.38
CA ASP A 132 0.54 -1.82 2.93
C ASP A 132 -0.74 -2.21 2.18
N ASN A 133 -0.73 -1.96 0.88
CA ASN A 133 -1.83 -2.27 -0.02
C ASN A 133 -1.65 -3.59 -0.79
N ASN A 134 -0.77 -4.47 -0.35
CA ASN A 134 -0.44 -5.72 -1.06
C ASN A 134 -1.68 -6.60 -1.32
N THR A 135 -2.66 -6.59 -0.42
CA THR A 135 -3.90 -7.35 -0.59
C THR A 135 -4.72 -6.80 -1.75
N SER A 136 -4.90 -5.48 -1.82
CA SER A 136 -5.60 -4.80 -2.91
C SER A 136 -4.84 -4.96 -4.25
N GLU A 137 -3.51 -4.82 -4.24
CA GLU A 137 -2.69 -5.03 -5.43
C GLU A 137 -2.78 -6.46 -5.96
N ARG A 138 -2.86 -7.45 -5.08
CA ARG A 138 -3.07 -8.86 -5.48
C ARG A 138 -4.46 -9.08 -6.07
N ALA A 139 -5.49 -8.50 -5.48
CA ALA A 139 -6.86 -8.61 -5.99
C ALA A 139 -7.00 -8.01 -7.40
N ILE A 140 -6.44 -6.81 -7.63
CA ILE A 140 -6.51 -6.15 -8.95
C ILE A 140 -5.54 -6.77 -9.99
N ARG A 141 -4.61 -7.60 -9.57
CA ARG A 141 -3.59 -8.18 -10.45
C ARG A 141 -4.19 -9.02 -11.58
N GLY A 142 -5.26 -9.76 -11.31
CA GLY A 142 -5.99 -10.53 -12.34
C GLY A 142 -6.47 -9.64 -13.46
N PHE A 143 -7.06 -8.51 -13.13
CA PHE A 143 -7.49 -7.49 -14.10
C PHE A 143 -6.30 -6.91 -14.89
N CYS A 144 -5.21 -6.54 -14.22
CA CYS A 144 -4.02 -5.99 -14.88
C CYS A 144 -3.33 -7.00 -15.82
N ILE A 145 -3.33 -8.29 -15.48
CA ILE A 145 -2.81 -9.36 -16.36
C ILE A 145 -3.73 -9.53 -17.57
N GLY A 146 -5.04 -9.52 -17.36
CA GLY A 146 -6.04 -9.63 -18.42
C GLY A 146 -5.90 -8.54 -19.48
N ARG A 147 -5.43 -7.33 -19.10
CA ARG A 147 -5.13 -6.23 -20.03
C ARG A 147 -4.21 -6.66 -21.20
N LYS A 148 -3.37 -7.65 -21.04
CA LYS A 148 -2.55 -8.19 -22.12
C LYS A 148 -3.36 -8.88 -23.22
N ASN A 149 -4.59 -9.31 -22.93
CA ASN A 149 -5.47 -9.98 -23.85
C ASN A 149 -6.36 -9.00 -24.62
N TRP A 150 -6.88 -7.95 -23.95
CA TRP A 150 -7.80 -6.99 -24.59
C TRP A 150 -7.21 -5.59 -24.85
N GLN A 151 -5.99 -5.34 -24.50
CA GLN A 151 -5.17 -4.13 -24.73
C GLN A 151 -5.85 -2.77 -24.46
N LEU A 152 -7.09 -2.58 -24.90
CA LEU A 152 -7.86 -1.33 -24.79
C LEU A 152 -9.27 -1.60 -24.26
N ILE A 153 -9.79 -0.64 -23.51
CA ILE A 153 -11.22 -0.52 -23.18
C ILE A 153 -11.66 0.83 -23.78
N ASP A 154 -12.42 0.77 -24.87
CA ASP A 154 -12.70 1.95 -25.69
C ASP A 154 -13.70 2.92 -25.05
N THR A 155 -14.49 2.47 -24.08
CA THR A 155 -15.55 3.29 -23.49
C THR A 155 -15.50 3.27 -21.97
N ILE A 156 -15.94 4.36 -21.34
CA ILE A 156 -16.09 4.45 -19.88
C ILE A 156 -17.03 3.35 -19.38
N ARG A 157 -18.18 3.14 -20.03
CA ARG A 157 -19.14 2.10 -19.68
C ARG A 157 -18.55 0.69 -19.82
N GLY A 158 -17.71 0.45 -20.80
CA GLY A 158 -16.97 -0.80 -20.96
C GLY A 158 -15.99 -1.04 -19.80
N ALA A 159 -15.31 0.01 -19.34
CA ALA A 159 -14.42 -0.05 -18.18
C ALA A 159 -15.19 -0.37 -16.89
N GLU A 160 -16.32 0.30 -16.64
CA GLU A 160 -17.20 0.06 -15.50
C GLU A 160 -17.73 -1.38 -15.47
N ASN A 161 -18.26 -1.86 -16.59
CA ASN A 161 -18.76 -3.23 -16.71
C ASN A 161 -17.65 -4.26 -16.48
N SER A 162 -16.46 -4.05 -17.02
CA SER A 162 -15.31 -4.91 -16.79
C SER A 162 -14.91 -4.93 -15.32
N ALA A 163 -14.88 -3.77 -14.66
CA ALA A 163 -14.57 -3.67 -13.23
C ALA A 163 -15.60 -4.44 -12.38
N ILE A 164 -16.89 -4.33 -12.70
CA ILE A 164 -17.97 -5.07 -12.01
C ILE A 164 -17.77 -6.58 -12.15
N ILE A 165 -17.57 -7.08 -13.37
CA ILE A 165 -17.38 -8.52 -13.64
C ILE A 165 -16.16 -9.05 -12.90
N TYR A 166 -15.03 -8.33 -12.94
CA TYR A 166 -13.83 -8.74 -12.21
C TYR A 166 -14.02 -8.69 -10.69
N SER A 167 -14.74 -7.69 -10.17
CA SER A 167 -15.05 -7.59 -8.75
C SER A 167 -15.89 -8.80 -8.28
N ILE A 168 -16.88 -9.21 -9.06
CA ILE A 168 -17.68 -10.40 -8.78
C ILE A 168 -16.80 -11.66 -8.77
N ALA A 169 -15.94 -11.84 -9.79
CA ALA A 169 -15.05 -12.98 -9.89
C ALA A 169 -14.06 -13.07 -8.72
N GLU A 170 -13.43 -11.94 -8.34
CA GLU A 170 -12.47 -11.91 -7.24
C GLU A 170 -13.16 -12.07 -5.87
N THR A 171 -14.39 -11.54 -5.72
CA THR A 171 -15.21 -11.77 -4.51
C THR A 171 -15.60 -13.24 -4.38
N ALA A 172 -15.99 -13.89 -5.47
CA ALA A 172 -16.27 -15.33 -5.46
C ALA A 172 -15.04 -16.14 -5.00
N LYS A 173 -13.85 -15.87 -5.56
CA LYS A 173 -12.60 -16.51 -5.14
C LYS A 173 -12.27 -16.26 -3.67
N ALA A 174 -12.47 -15.03 -3.18
CA ALA A 174 -12.19 -14.67 -1.79
C ALA A 174 -13.12 -15.39 -0.79
N ASN A 175 -14.27 -15.89 -1.25
CA ASN A 175 -15.23 -16.68 -0.47
C ASN A 175 -15.18 -18.19 -0.83
N ASP A 176 -14.09 -18.67 -1.40
CA ASP A 176 -13.87 -20.07 -1.81
C ASP A 176 -14.95 -20.63 -2.76
N LEU A 177 -15.62 -19.72 -3.50
CA LEU A 177 -16.56 -20.09 -4.55
C LEU A 177 -15.82 -20.24 -5.88
N LYS A 178 -16.27 -21.17 -6.72
CA LYS A 178 -15.77 -21.29 -8.09
C LYS A 178 -16.43 -20.20 -8.95
N PRO A 179 -15.67 -19.27 -9.56
CA PRO A 179 -16.25 -18.14 -10.29
C PRO A 179 -17.20 -18.57 -11.41
N TYR A 180 -16.88 -19.66 -12.14
CA TYR A 180 -17.74 -20.17 -13.21
C TYR A 180 -19.13 -20.57 -12.68
N GLU A 181 -19.18 -21.42 -11.66
CA GLU A 181 -20.42 -21.88 -11.04
C GLU A 181 -21.22 -20.71 -10.43
N TYR A 182 -20.52 -19.73 -9.87
CA TYR A 182 -21.14 -18.55 -9.30
C TYR A 182 -21.74 -17.62 -10.38
N PHE A 183 -21.06 -17.42 -11.50
CA PHE A 183 -21.63 -16.68 -12.63
C PHE A 183 -22.82 -17.40 -13.26
N GLU A 184 -22.75 -18.72 -13.43
CA GLU A 184 -23.89 -19.53 -13.91
C GLU A 184 -25.11 -19.36 -12.99
N TYR A 185 -24.90 -19.42 -11.68
CA TYR A 185 -25.94 -19.16 -10.68
C TYR A 185 -26.52 -17.74 -10.84
N LEU A 186 -25.69 -16.73 -10.88
CA LEU A 186 -26.15 -15.33 -11.02
C LEU A 186 -26.95 -15.11 -12.30
N LEU A 187 -26.47 -15.62 -13.44
CA LEU A 187 -27.16 -15.50 -14.72
C LEU A 187 -28.47 -16.28 -14.77
N THR A 188 -28.61 -17.31 -13.94
CA THR A 188 -29.85 -18.09 -13.81
C THR A 188 -30.86 -17.42 -12.88
N GLU A 189 -30.39 -16.84 -11.78
CA GLU A 189 -31.28 -16.30 -10.74
C GLU A 189 -31.71 -14.84 -11.01
N ILE A 190 -30.80 -13.97 -11.46
CA ILE A 190 -31.13 -12.55 -11.68
C ILE A 190 -32.36 -12.36 -12.57
N PRO A 191 -32.51 -13.08 -13.71
CA PRO A 191 -33.69 -12.90 -14.57
C PRO A 191 -35.01 -13.29 -13.91
N LYS A 192 -35.00 -14.10 -12.84
CA LYS A 192 -36.22 -14.51 -12.12
C LYS A 192 -36.73 -13.44 -11.15
N HIS A 193 -35.88 -12.41 -10.88
CA HIS A 193 -36.17 -11.35 -9.92
C HIS A 193 -36.26 -9.96 -10.58
N MET A 194 -36.20 -9.91 -11.91
CA MET A 194 -36.43 -8.71 -12.72
C MET A 194 -37.86 -8.62 -13.17
#